data_4d1bbd226d96e5ccf42882c3853d2e1d
#
_entry.id   4d1bbd226d96e5ccf42882c3853d2e1d
#
_cell.length_a   1.000
_cell.length_b   1.000
_cell.length_c   1.000
_cell.angle_alpha   90.00
_cell.angle_beta   90.00
_cell.angle_gamma   90.00
#
_symmetry.space_group_name_H-M   'P 1'
#
loop_
_entity.id
_entity.type
_entity.pdbx_description
1 polymer ?
#
loop_
_entity_poly.entity_id
_entity_poly.type
_entity_poly.pdbx_seq_one_letter_code
_entity_poly.pdbx_strand_id
1 'polypeptide(L)'
;MDIVVDAGNTNVKIGVYREGQLSDILRIRYENLRSSLSDFFVSNVVDNCIIISVGPDVAWDRLIVCKKMLKLSIRLSLGIANADMLSGETGADRLALVGGTALAHPGRNVLL
;
A
#
# COMPACT_ATOMS: atom_id res chain seq x y z
N MET A 1 14.14 1.33 -1.13
CA MET A 1 12.85 1.74 -1.73
C MET A 1 11.73 1.51 -0.74
N ASP A 2 10.65 2.21 -0.93
CA ASP A 2 9.46 2.08 -0.10
C ASP A 2 8.28 1.72 -0.98
N ILE A 3 7.30 1.02 -0.41
CA ILE A 3 6.09 0.65 -1.16
C ILE A 3 4.84 0.97 -0.36
N VAL A 4 3.78 1.28 -1.09
CA VAL A 4 2.44 1.42 -0.54
C VAL A 4 1.55 0.40 -1.23
N VAL A 5 0.95 -0.47 -0.44
CA VAL A 5 0.07 -1.51 -0.93
C VAL A 5 -1.38 -1.07 -0.71
N ASP A 6 -2.09 -0.91 -1.80
CA ASP A 6 -3.50 -0.55 -1.78
C ASP A 6 -4.31 -1.81 -2.14
N ALA A 7 -4.78 -2.49 -1.12
CA ALA A 7 -5.52 -3.74 -1.27
C ALA A 7 -7.02 -3.45 -1.39
N GLY A 8 -7.49 -3.37 -2.61
CA GLY A 8 -8.90 -3.15 -2.91
C GLY A 8 -9.71 -4.45 -2.90
N ASN A 9 -10.98 -4.35 -3.29
CA ASN A 9 -11.87 -5.50 -3.30
C ASN A 9 -11.53 -6.51 -4.41
N THR A 10 -11.03 -6.03 -5.53
CA THR A 10 -10.79 -6.85 -6.72
C THR A 10 -9.30 -7.05 -6.99
N ASN A 11 -8.53 -6.01 -6.83
CA ASN A 11 -7.12 -6.00 -7.16
C ASN A 11 -6.30 -5.34 -6.06
N VAL A 12 -5.00 -5.60 -6.12
CA VAL A 12 -4.01 -4.93 -5.29
C VAL A 12 -3.19 -4.01 -6.17
N LYS A 13 -3.01 -2.77 -5.73
CA LYS A 13 -2.12 -1.81 -6.38
C LYS A 13 -0.94 -1.56 -5.47
N ILE A 14 0.24 -1.54 -6.04
CA ILE A 14 1.46 -1.28 -5.29
C ILE A 14 2.17 -0.08 -5.89
N GLY A 15 2.25 0.98 -5.11
CA GLY A 15 3.04 2.14 -5.48
C GLY A 15 4.48 1.96 -5.00
N VAL A 16 5.42 2.10 -5.91
CA VAL A 16 6.85 1.99 -5.61
C VAL A 16 7.43 3.39 -5.53
N TYR A 17 8.03 3.70 -4.37
CA TYR A 17 8.62 5.01 -4.11
C TYR A 17 10.12 4.90 -4.03
N ARG A 18 10.80 5.74 -4.79
CA ARG A 18 12.25 5.89 -4.75
C ARG A 18 12.57 7.35 -4.49
N GLU A 19 13.37 7.59 -3.47
CA GLU A 19 13.76 8.95 -3.08
C GLU A 19 12.54 9.86 -2.80
N GLY A 20 11.51 9.28 -2.19
CA GLY A 20 10.30 10.02 -1.83
C GLY A 20 9.34 10.29 -2.99
N GLN A 21 9.63 9.77 -4.17
CA GLN A 21 8.78 9.97 -5.35
C GLN A 21 8.20 8.67 -5.86
N LEU A 22 6.96 8.74 -6.30
CA LEU A 22 6.29 7.59 -6.91
C LEU A 22 6.96 7.30 -8.26
N SER A 23 7.61 6.14 -8.35
CA SER A 23 8.35 5.76 -9.56
C SER A 23 7.61 4.73 -10.41
N ASP A 24 6.74 3.93 -9.80
CA ASP A 24 6.02 2.89 -10.53
C ASP A 24 4.76 2.49 -9.78
N ILE A 25 3.79 1.93 -10.51
CA ILE A 25 2.56 1.38 -9.93
C ILE A 25 2.34 0.01 -10.55
N LEU A 26 2.24 -0.99 -9.68
CA LEU A 26 1.94 -2.37 -10.08
C LEU A 26 0.48 -2.66 -9.77
N ARG A 27 -0.18 -3.39 -10.66
CA ARG A 27 -1.53 -3.87 -10.45
C ARG A 27 -1.52 -5.39 -10.48
N ILE A 28 -2.01 -5.99 -9.40
CA ILE A 28 -1.91 -7.44 -9.23
C ILE A 28 -3.29 -7.96 -8.83
N ARG A 29 -3.72 -9.02 -9.48
CA ARG A 29 -4.92 -9.74 -9.07
C ARG A 29 -4.60 -10.60 -7.86
N TYR A 30 -5.58 -10.80 -6.97
CA TYR A 30 -5.37 -11.61 -5.77
C TYR A 30 -4.89 -13.03 -6.09
N GLU A 31 -5.37 -13.61 -7.17
CA GLU A 31 -4.97 -14.96 -7.59
C GLU A 31 -3.49 -15.06 -7.95
N ASN A 32 -2.87 -13.94 -8.34
CA ASN A 32 -1.45 -13.87 -8.70
C ASN A 32 -0.59 -13.20 -7.64
N LEU A 33 -1.18 -12.84 -6.50
CA LEU A 33 -0.51 -12.02 -5.50
C LEU A 33 0.76 -12.66 -4.97
N ARG A 34 0.69 -13.93 -4.60
CA ARG A 34 1.84 -14.63 -4.02
C ARG A 34 3.01 -14.69 -4.99
N SER A 35 2.76 -15.11 -6.22
CA SER A 35 3.84 -15.25 -7.21
C SER A 35 4.41 -13.89 -7.61
N SER A 36 3.56 -12.89 -7.79
CA SER A 36 3.99 -11.55 -8.17
C SER A 36 4.83 -10.90 -7.09
N LEU A 37 4.43 -11.02 -5.83
CA LEU A 37 5.19 -10.46 -4.71
C LEU A 37 6.50 -11.21 -4.51
N SER A 38 6.49 -12.53 -4.65
CA SER A 38 7.71 -13.32 -4.57
C SER A 38 8.73 -12.86 -5.60
N ASP A 39 8.31 -12.67 -6.83
CA ASP A 39 9.19 -12.18 -7.89
C ASP A 39 9.69 -10.76 -7.61
N PHE A 40 8.82 -9.91 -7.11
CA PHE A 40 9.18 -8.53 -6.77
C PHE A 40 10.31 -8.48 -5.73
N PHE A 41 10.18 -9.26 -4.67
CA PHE A 41 11.15 -9.22 -3.56
C PHE A 41 12.45 -9.96 -3.86
N VAL A 42 12.51 -10.75 -4.91
CA VAL A 42 13.77 -11.34 -5.38
C VAL A 42 14.71 -10.24 -5.88
N SER A 43 14.17 -9.23 -6.53
CA SER A 43 14.98 -8.18 -7.18
C SER A 43 14.96 -6.84 -6.45
N ASN A 44 14.14 -6.70 -5.43
CA ASN A 44 13.94 -5.40 -4.77
C ASN A 44 14.01 -5.51 -3.27
N VAL A 45 14.77 -4.60 -2.65
CA VAL A 45 14.85 -4.49 -1.20
C VAL A 45 13.94 -3.35 -0.76
N VAL A 46 12.99 -3.65 0.10
CA VAL A 46 12.01 -2.69 0.59
C VAL A 46 12.32 -2.32 2.03
N ASP A 47 12.43 -1.03 2.30
CA ASP A 47 12.68 -0.53 3.64
C ASP A 47 11.36 -0.35 4.40
N ASN A 48 10.43 0.38 3.82
CA ASN A 48 9.16 0.67 4.46
C ASN A 48 8.00 0.22 3.57
N CYS A 49 6.97 -0.32 4.20
CA CYS A 49 5.76 -0.74 3.52
C CYS A 49 4.55 -0.24 4.29
N ILE A 50 3.63 0.42 3.60
CA ILE A 50 2.34 0.80 4.15
C ILE A 50 1.28 -0.03 3.42
N ILE A 51 0.42 -0.67 4.19
CA ILE A 51 -0.68 -1.46 3.63
C ILE A 51 -1.99 -0.81 3.99
N ILE A 52 -2.77 -0.48 2.97
CA ILE A 52 -4.12 0.04 3.11
C ILE A 52 -5.05 -1.03 2.56
N SER A 53 -5.90 -1.58 3.40
CA SER A 53 -6.75 -2.69 2.99
C SER A 53 -8.23 -2.41 3.24
N VAL A 54 -9.02 -2.61 2.20
CA VAL A 54 -10.49 -2.65 2.26
C VAL A 54 -11.01 -3.96 1.67
N GLY A 55 -10.12 -4.80 1.20
CA GLY A 55 -10.45 -6.06 0.54
C GLY A 55 -10.39 -7.25 1.49
N PRO A 56 -10.21 -8.45 0.92
CA PRO A 56 -10.16 -9.67 1.70
C PRO A 56 -8.96 -9.70 2.64
N ASP A 57 -9.06 -10.51 3.69
CA ASP A 57 -7.95 -10.72 4.60
C ASP A 57 -6.82 -11.46 3.92
N VAL A 58 -5.64 -10.90 4.01
CA VAL A 58 -4.43 -11.48 3.42
C VAL A 58 -3.35 -11.48 4.49
N ALA A 59 -2.59 -12.56 4.54
CA ALA A 59 -1.45 -12.67 5.46
C ALA A 59 -0.26 -11.89 4.90
N TRP A 60 -0.35 -10.57 4.95
CA TRP A 60 0.65 -9.67 4.37
C TRP A 60 2.05 -9.91 4.95
N ASP A 61 2.14 -10.25 6.23
CA ASP A 61 3.42 -10.51 6.88
C ASP A 61 4.18 -11.68 6.25
N ARG A 62 3.47 -12.59 5.62
CA ARG A 62 4.06 -13.74 4.95
C ARG A 62 4.42 -13.48 3.49
N LEU A 63 3.80 -12.46 2.91
CA LEU A 63 3.97 -12.16 1.49
C LEU A 63 4.96 -11.02 1.25
N ILE A 64 5.10 -10.12 2.20
CA ILE A 64 5.89 -8.91 2.04
C ILE A 64 7.13 -8.98 2.91
N VAL A 65 8.28 -8.73 2.29
CA VAL A 65 9.57 -8.67 2.96
C VAL A 65 10.02 -7.21 3.01
N CYS A 66 10.02 -6.64 4.21
CA CYS A 66 10.44 -5.25 4.40
C CYS A 66 10.99 -5.07 5.82
N LYS A 67 11.67 -3.94 6.05
CA LYS A 67 12.22 -3.64 7.36
C LYS A 67 11.15 -3.15 8.33
N LYS A 68 10.23 -2.30 7.84
CA LYS A 68 9.14 -1.76 8.65
C LYS A 68 7.83 -1.84 7.89
N MET A 69 6.77 -2.23 8.57
CA MET A 69 5.44 -2.36 7.98
C MET A 69 4.42 -1.65 8.84
N LEU A 70 3.58 -0.85 8.21
CA LEU A 70 2.44 -0.21 8.83
C LEU A 70 1.17 -0.65 8.10
N LYS A 71 0.22 -1.20 8.85
CA LYS A 71 -1.07 -1.62 8.30
C LYS A 71 -2.14 -0.64 8.71
N LEU A 72 -2.93 -0.18 7.75
CA LEU A 72 -4.05 0.72 7.99
C LEU A 72 -5.32 0.06 7.49
N SER A 73 -6.33 0.02 8.35
CA SER A 73 -7.66 -0.41 7.96
C SER A 73 -8.51 0.83 7.70
N ILE A 74 -8.89 1.04 6.46
CA ILE A 74 -9.69 2.20 6.10
C ILE A 74 -11.04 2.18 6.79
N ARG A 75 -11.61 0.99 6.99
CA ARG A 75 -12.90 0.85 7.67
C ARG A 75 -12.89 1.41 9.08
N LEU A 76 -11.77 1.22 9.78
CA LEU A 76 -11.64 1.68 11.16
C LEU A 76 -11.12 3.10 11.24
N SER A 77 -10.15 3.45 10.43
CA SER A 77 -9.44 4.72 10.54
C SER A 77 -10.24 5.90 10.03
N LEU A 78 -11.07 5.71 9.01
CA LEU A 78 -11.86 6.79 8.43
C LEU A 78 -13.31 6.79 8.90
N GLY A 79 -13.68 5.77 9.67
CA GLY A 79 -15.07 5.61 10.02
C GLY A 79 -15.90 5.55 8.75
N ILE A 80 -16.94 6.34 8.69
CA ILE A 80 -17.86 6.29 7.58
C ILE A 80 -17.81 7.57 6.75
N ALA A 81 -17.16 8.58 7.27
CA ALA A 81 -17.33 9.94 6.78
C ALA A 81 -16.86 10.16 5.35
N ASN A 82 -15.85 9.45 4.91
CA ASN A 82 -15.20 9.73 3.63
C ASN A 82 -15.09 8.50 2.72
N ALA A 83 -16.01 7.58 2.87
CA ALA A 83 -16.03 6.40 2.02
C ALA A 83 -16.18 6.77 0.55
N ASP A 84 -16.98 7.76 0.24
CA ASP A 84 -17.20 8.23 -1.12
C ASP A 84 -15.92 8.83 -1.71
N MET A 85 -15.19 9.58 -0.91
CA MET A 85 -13.92 10.15 -1.33
C MET A 85 -12.93 9.09 -1.74
N LEU A 86 -12.88 8.00 -0.98
CA LEU A 86 -11.99 6.89 -1.29
C LEU A 86 -12.44 6.10 -2.49
N SER A 87 -13.74 5.91 -2.65
CA SER A 87 -14.28 5.14 -3.76
C SER A 87 -14.24 5.90 -5.08
N GLY A 88 -14.31 7.23 -5.02
CA GLY A 88 -14.27 8.07 -6.21
C GLY A 88 -12.87 8.37 -6.71
N GLU A 89 -11.86 8.10 -5.91
CA GLU A 89 -10.49 8.40 -6.26
C GLU A 89 -9.85 7.31 -7.09
N THR A 90 -8.91 7.68 -7.95
CA THR A 90 -8.06 6.70 -8.58
C THR A 90 -7.09 6.15 -7.54
N GLY A 91 -6.75 4.89 -7.65
CA GLY A 91 -5.77 4.29 -6.74
C GLY A 91 -4.43 5.04 -6.74
N ALA A 92 -4.05 5.61 -7.88
CA ALA A 92 -2.80 6.35 -7.99
C ALA A 92 -2.79 7.61 -7.11
N ASP A 93 -3.89 8.37 -7.09
CA ASP A 93 -3.97 9.57 -6.26
C ASP A 93 -3.92 9.22 -4.77
N ARG A 94 -4.61 8.17 -4.38
CA ARG A 94 -4.60 7.72 -2.99
C ARG A 94 -3.22 7.24 -2.57
N LEU A 95 -2.54 6.48 -3.42
CA LEU A 95 -1.20 6.01 -3.15
C LEU A 95 -0.22 7.18 -3.02
N ALA A 96 -0.31 8.16 -3.89
CA ALA A 96 0.58 9.32 -3.84
C ALA A 96 0.37 10.11 -2.55
N LEU A 97 -0.87 10.33 -2.14
CA LEU A 97 -1.18 11.07 -0.92
C LEU A 97 -0.68 10.35 0.33
N VAL A 98 -1.01 9.07 0.48
CA VAL A 98 -0.62 8.30 1.65
C VAL A 98 0.89 8.09 1.68
N GLY A 99 1.48 7.67 0.59
CA GLY A 99 2.90 7.41 0.51
C GLY A 99 3.73 8.67 0.75
N GLY A 100 3.34 9.79 0.14
CA GLY A 100 4.03 11.04 0.32
C GLY A 100 4.00 11.51 1.77
N THR A 101 2.85 11.42 2.44
CA THR A 101 2.73 11.81 3.84
C THR A 101 3.54 10.89 4.76
N ALA A 102 3.45 9.58 4.56
CA ALA A 102 4.15 8.63 5.40
C ALA A 102 5.66 8.72 5.26
N LEU A 103 6.15 8.92 4.05
CA LEU A 103 7.59 8.98 3.79
C LEU A 103 8.20 10.32 4.18
N ALA A 104 7.42 11.40 4.11
CA ALA A 104 7.88 12.72 4.54
C ALA A 104 7.99 12.81 6.06
N HIS A 105 7.24 11.99 6.80
CA HIS A 105 7.22 12.02 8.26
C HIS A 105 7.41 10.62 8.84
N PRO A 106 8.55 9.99 8.60
CA PRO A 106 8.78 8.64 9.10
C PRO A 106 8.74 8.61 10.63
N GLY A 107 8.11 7.59 11.17
CA GLY A 107 7.98 7.43 12.60
C GLY A 107 6.80 8.14 13.23
N ARG A 108 6.02 8.90 12.47
CA ARG A 108 4.79 9.51 12.95
C ARG A 108 3.59 8.67 12.54
N ASN A 109 2.52 8.77 13.33
CA ASN A 109 1.25 8.18 12.91
C ASN A 109 0.74 8.94 11.70
N VAL A 110 0.54 8.24 10.64
CA VAL A 110 -0.01 8.83 9.43
C VAL A 110 -1.52 8.62 9.46
N LEU A 111 -2.21 9.64 9.89
CA LEU A 111 -3.66 9.66 9.84
C LEU A 111 -4.06 10.67 8.78
N LEU A 112 -4.64 10.18 7.76
CA LEU A 112 -5.10 11.00 6.67
C LEU A 112 -6.57 11.33 6.81
#